data_fc7ee8797383bc7e5088a8ac84cc6221
#
_entry.id   fc7ee8797383bc7e5088a8ac84cc6221
#
_cell.length_a   1.000
_cell.length_b   1.000
_cell.length_c   1.000
_cell.angle_alpha   90.00
_cell.angle_beta   90.00
_cell.angle_gamma   90.00
#
_symmetry.space_group_name_H-M   'P 1'
#
loop_
_entity.id
_entity.type
_entity.pdbx_description
1 polymer ?
#
loop_
_entity_poly.entity_id
_entity_poly.type
_entity_poly.pdbx_seq_one_letter_code
_entity_poly.pdbx_strand_id
1 'polypeptide(L)'
;MKLTPFIRSVLYAETGAYTDRDAYISDLTLSSVWGDAEDAEVPAERLTLLGAIWDGAHCTIPELLKKYGLTQTSFAQYFGIPRRTVQNWCGGQRECPPYVVAMAAEILAAHEK
;
A
#
# COMPACT_ATOMS: atom_id res chain seq x y z
N MET A 1 -1.36 16.98 8.28
CA MET A 1 -2.31 16.16 7.50
C MET A 1 -2.70 14.93 8.30
N LYS A 2 -3.98 14.60 8.27
CA LYS A 2 -4.45 13.46 9.03
C LYS A 2 -5.13 12.46 8.09
N LEU A 3 -4.64 11.22 8.11
CA LEU A 3 -5.23 10.15 7.31
C LEU A 3 -6.30 9.42 8.14
N THR A 4 -7.56 9.68 7.82
CA THR A 4 -8.66 8.97 8.48
C THR A 4 -8.92 7.63 7.78
N PRO A 5 -9.58 6.67 8.46
CA PRO A 5 -9.95 5.42 7.81
C PRO A 5 -10.78 5.62 6.54
N PHE A 6 -11.67 6.61 6.55
CA PHE A 6 -12.48 6.91 5.36
C PHE A 6 -11.61 7.37 4.19
N ILE A 7 -10.72 8.32 4.44
CA ILE A 7 -9.85 8.85 3.39
C ILE A 7 -8.98 7.73 2.83
N ARG A 8 -8.39 6.92 3.71
CA ARG A 8 -7.55 5.81 3.27
C ARG A 8 -8.32 4.81 2.41
N SER A 9 -9.55 4.48 2.79
CA SER A 9 -10.34 3.53 2.02
C SER A 9 -10.65 4.04 0.61
N VAL A 10 -10.93 5.34 0.48
CA VAL A 10 -11.16 5.96 -0.83
C VAL A 10 -9.89 5.91 -1.68
N LEU A 11 -8.76 6.30 -1.09
CA LEU A 11 -7.48 6.31 -1.82
C LEU A 11 -7.08 4.91 -2.28
N TYR A 12 -7.30 3.91 -1.44
CA TYR A 12 -7.00 2.53 -1.80
C TYR A 12 -7.93 2.02 -2.92
N ALA A 13 -9.22 2.29 -2.79
CA ALA A 13 -10.20 1.85 -3.80
C ALA A 13 -9.92 2.46 -5.16
N GLU A 14 -9.49 3.73 -5.20
CA GLU A 14 -9.22 4.41 -6.46
C GLU A 14 -8.00 3.87 -7.19
N THR A 15 -7.11 3.11 -6.53
CA THR A 15 -5.96 2.52 -7.23
C THR A 15 -6.39 1.62 -8.37
N GLY A 16 -7.56 1.00 -8.26
CA GLY A 16 -8.10 0.13 -9.31
C GLY A 16 -8.60 0.86 -10.55
N ALA A 17 -8.82 2.17 -10.44
CA ALA A 17 -9.34 2.99 -11.54
C ALA A 17 -8.23 3.54 -12.44
N TYR A 18 -6.98 3.38 -12.05
CA TYR A 18 -5.85 3.93 -12.78
C TYR A 18 -4.89 2.83 -13.19
N THR A 19 -4.23 3.03 -14.34
CA THR A 19 -3.19 2.11 -14.81
C THR A 19 -1.80 2.74 -14.72
N ASP A 20 -1.71 4.02 -14.39
CA ASP A 20 -0.48 4.78 -14.32
C ASP A 20 -0.32 5.42 -12.95
N ARG A 21 0.84 5.19 -12.32
CA ARG A 21 1.14 5.71 -10.99
C ARG A 21 1.10 7.23 -10.94
N ASP A 22 1.69 7.89 -11.93
CA ASP A 22 1.74 9.36 -11.94
C ASP A 22 0.36 9.98 -12.12
N ALA A 23 -0.48 9.39 -12.96
CA ALA A 23 -1.86 9.85 -13.15
C ALA A 23 -2.65 9.70 -11.85
N TYR A 24 -2.49 8.57 -11.16
CA TYR A 24 -3.14 8.34 -9.87
C TYR A 24 -2.73 9.42 -8.86
N ILE A 25 -1.43 9.63 -8.71
CA ILE A 25 -0.92 10.61 -7.72
C ILE A 25 -1.39 12.01 -8.07
N SER A 26 -1.32 12.41 -9.34
CA SER A 26 -1.72 13.74 -9.78
C SER A 26 -3.20 14.02 -9.49
N ASP A 27 -4.06 13.06 -9.84
CA ASP A 27 -5.50 13.23 -9.66
C ASP A 27 -5.90 13.17 -8.19
N LEU A 28 -5.38 12.19 -7.45
CA LEU A 28 -5.80 12.00 -6.06
C LEU A 28 -5.23 13.06 -5.13
N THR A 29 -4.12 13.70 -5.51
CA THR A 29 -3.54 14.78 -4.71
C THR A 29 -4.49 15.98 -4.64
N LEU A 30 -5.34 16.16 -5.66
CA LEU A 30 -6.31 17.25 -5.74
C LEU A 30 -7.74 16.80 -5.45
N SER A 31 -7.91 15.58 -4.97
CA SER A 31 -9.23 15.03 -4.70
C SER A 31 -9.95 15.78 -3.58
N SER A 32 -11.25 15.93 -3.72
CA SER A 32 -12.10 16.54 -2.71
C SER A 32 -12.12 15.76 -1.39
N VAL A 33 -11.69 14.51 -1.41
CA VAL A 33 -11.65 13.68 -0.19
C VAL A 33 -10.80 14.29 0.90
N TRP A 34 -9.80 15.11 0.55
CA TRP A 34 -8.93 15.78 1.52
C TRP A 34 -9.60 16.94 2.24
N GLY A 35 -10.67 17.49 1.69
CA GLY A 35 -11.36 18.63 2.29
C GLY A 35 -10.54 19.91 2.28
N ASP A 36 -9.64 20.08 1.32
CA ASP A 36 -8.79 21.25 1.24
C ASP A 36 -9.60 22.52 0.97
N ALA A 37 -9.13 23.63 1.53
CA ALA A 37 -9.60 24.94 1.13
C ALA A 37 -9.13 25.21 -0.30
N GLU A 38 -9.86 26.08 -1.01
CA GLU A 38 -9.61 26.35 -2.42
C GLU A 38 -8.16 26.78 -2.71
N ASP A 39 -7.56 27.55 -1.81
CA ASP A 39 -6.20 28.07 -1.98
C ASP A 39 -5.16 27.32 -1.16
N ALA A 40 -5.50 26.18 -0.58
CA ALA A 40 -4.58 25.49 0.30
C ALA A 40 -3.40 24.92 -0.47
N GLU A 41 -2.21 25.03 0.13
CA GLU A 41 -1.04 24.34 -0.39
C GLU A 41 -1.18 22.84 -0.18
N VAL A 42 -0.69 22.06 -1.14
CA VAL A 42 -0.68 20.61 -1.05
C VAL A 42 0.53 20.18 -0.23
N PRO A 43 0.35 19.49 0.91
CA PRO A 43 1.49 19.00 1.68
C PRO A 43 2.32 17.99 0.86
N ALA A 44 3.65 18.14 0.91
CA ALA A 44 4.55 17.23 0.19
C ALA A 44 4.37 15.77 0.63
N GLU A 45 4.08 15.55 1.90
CA GLU A 45 3.86 14.20 2.44
C GLU A 45 2.67 13.49 1.82
N ARG A 46 1.71 14.25 1.24
CA ARG A 46 0.57 13.67 0.54
C ARG A 46 1.02 12.90 -0.70
N LEU A 47 1.98 13.44 -1.44
CA LEU A 47 2.53 12.75 -2.61
C LEU A 47 3.21 11.45 -2.21
N THR A 48 3.98 11.49 -1.13
CA THR A 48 4.65 10.30 -0.60
C THR A 48 3.64 9.24 -0.18
N LEU A 49 2.58 9.65 0.51
CA LEU A 49 1.52 8.75 0.95
C LEU A 49 0.81 8.08 -0.23
N LEU A 50 0.43 8.87 -1.24
CA LEU A 50 -0.25 8.33 -2.43
C LEU A 50 0.63 7.34 -3.18
N GLY A 51 1.93 7.65 -3.29
CA GLY A 51 2.88 6.72 -3.90
C GLY A 51 2.97 5.42 -3.14
N ALA A 52 3.01 5.48 -1.80
CA ALA A 52 3.07 4.29 -0.96
C ALA A 52 1.81 3.43 -1.08
N ILE A 53 0.63 4.06 -1.13
CA ILE A 53 -0.63 3.34 -1.29
C ILE A 53 -0.68 2.65 -2.66
N TRP A 54 -0.28 3.36 -3.72
CA TRP A 54 -0.24 2.78 -5.06
C TRP A 54 0.71 1.58 -5.11
N ASP A 55 1.94 1.76 -4.62
CA ASP A 55 2.95 0.70 -4.63
C ASP A 55 2.48 -0.52 -3.84
N GLY A 56 1.85 -0.30 -2.67
CA GLY A 56 1.32 -1.39 -1.86
C GLY A 56 0.20 -2.14 -2.56
N ALA A 57 -0.68 -1.42 -3.27
CA ALA A 57 -1.81 -2.03 -3.99
C ALA A 57 -1.37 -2.84 -5.20
N HIS A 58 -0.20 -2.53 -5.78
CA HIS A 58 0.30 -3.17 -6.99
C HIS A 58 1.52 -4.07 -6.74
N CYS A 59 1.84 -4.31 -5.49
CA CYS A 59 2.98 -5.14 -5.10
C CYS A 59 2.54 -6.58 -4.87
N THR A 60 3.48 -7.52 -4.93
CA THR A 60 3.23 -8.92 -4.59
C THR A 60 4.00 -9.27 -3.32
N ILE A 61 3.64 -10.38 -2.68
CA ILE A 61 4.35 -10.86 -1.49
C ILE A 61 5.82 -11.14 -1.81
N PRO A 62 6.18 -11.86 -2.90
CA PRO A 62 7.59 -12.06 -3.23
C PRO A 62 8.37 -10.76 -3.39
N GLU A 63 7.76 -9.74 -3.97
CA GLU A 63 8.41 -8.42 -4.11
C GLU A 63 8.68 -7.78 -2.76
N LEU A 64 7.74 -7.89 -1.81
CA LEU A 64 7.95 -7.38 -0.46
C LEU A 64 9.07 -8.09 0.25
N LEU A 65 9.14 -9.42 0.13
CA LEU A 65 10.21 -10.20 0.75
C LEU A 65 11.57 -9.75 0.25
N LYS A 66 11.68 -9.56 -1.06
CA LYS A 66 12.93 -9.12 -1.67
C LYS A 66 13.31 -7.72 -1.22
N LYS A 67 12.34 -6.81 -1.22
CA LYS A 67 12.59 -5.40 -0.86
C LYS A 67 13.10 -5.24 0.57
N TYR A 68 12.55 -6.01 1.50
CA TYR A 68 12.88 -5.88 2.92
C TYR A 68 13.83 -6.96 3.44
N GLY A 69 14.33 -7.81 2.54
CA GLY A 69 15.28 -8.85 2.92
C GLY A 69 14.70 -9.92 3.84
N LEU A 70 13.43 -10.24 3.66
CA LEU A 70 12.74 -11.21 4.50
C LEU A 70 12.65 -12.58 3.83
N THR A 71 12.67 -13.63 4.65
CA THR A 71 12.33 -14.97 4.20
C THR A 71 10.83 -15.19 4.37
N GLN A 72 10.28 -16.22 3.74
CA GLN A 72 8.88 -16.58 3.94
C GLN A 72 8.59 -16.84 5.41
N THR A 73 9.52 -17.51 6.09
CA THR A 73 9.37 -17.82 7.51
C THR A 73 9.36 -16.55 8.36
N SER A 74 10.30 -15.63 8.13
CA SER A 74 10.36 -14.40 8.92
C SER A 74 9.15 -13.49 8.66
N PHE A 75 8.67 -13.43 7.43
CA PHE A 75 7.46 -12.69 7.10
C PHE A 75 6.25 -13.28 7.83
N ALA A 76 6.11 -14.61 7.79
CA ALA A 76 5.02 -15.29 8.47
C ALA A 76 5.04 -15.01 9.98
N GLN A 77 6.21 -15.07 10.59
CA GLN A 77 6.37 -14.79 12.01
C GLN A 77 6.05 -13.33 12.35
N TYR A 78 6.50 -12.41 11.51
CA TYR A 78 6.31 -10.98 11.73
C TYR A 78 4.82 -10.62 11.78
N PHE A 79 4.03 -11.19 10.86
CA PHE A 79 2.60 -10.86 10.74
C PHE A 79 1.68 -11.86 11.43
N GLY A 80 2.22 -12.91 12.03
CA GLY A 80 1.38 -13.94 12.67
C GLY A 80 0.57 -14.74 11.68
N ILE A 81 1.08 -14.93 10.47
CA ILE A 81 0.41 -15.68 9.40
C ILE A 81 0.98 -17.10 9.36
N PRO A 82 0.16 -18.13 9.17
CA PRO A 82 0.71 -19.49 9.01
C PRO A 82 1.72 -19.54 7.87
N ARG A 83 2.86 -20.19 8.11
CA ARG A 83 3.91 -20.31 7.10
C ARG A 83 3.40 -20.91 5.80
N ARG A 84 2.53 -21.91 5.90
CA ARG A 84 1.97 -22.56 4.72
C ARG A 84 1.18 -21.58 3.85
N THR A 85 0.47 -20.64 4.47
CA THR A 85 -0.28 -19.62 3.75
C THR A 85 0.66 -18.74 2.94
N VAL A 86 1.77 -18.30 3.56
CA VAL A 86 2.77 -17.49 2.86
C VAL A 86 3.39 -18.29 1.71
N GLN A 87 3.70 -19.57 1.94
CA GLN A 87 4.24 -20.42 0.89
C GLN A 87 3.28 -20.54 -0.29
N ASN A 88 1.98 -20.69 -0.02
CA ASN A 88 0.97 -20.80 -1.08
C ASN A 88 0.89 -19.50 -1.90
N TRP A 89 0.98 -18.37 -1.24
CA TRP A 89 0.98 -17.07 -1.94
C TRP A 89 2.21 -16.91 -2.83
N CYS A 90 3.38 -17.25 -2.32
CA CYS A 90 4.63 -17.13 -3.08
C CYS A 90 4.72 -18.14 -4.22
N GLY A 91 4.15 -19.33 -4.02
CA GLY A 91 4.19 -20.39 -5.01
C GLY A 91 3.08 -20.37 -6.05
N GLY A 92 2.13 -19.45 -5.91
CA GLY A 92 1.04 -19.31 -6.87
C GLY A 92 -0.14 -20.25 -6.68
N GLN A 93 -0.13 -21.09 -5.63
CA GLN A 93 -1.25 -21.99 -5.35
C GLN A 93 -2.49 -21.22 -4.90
N ARG A 94 -2.31 -20.08 -4.26
CA ARG A 94 -3.37 -19.20 -3.85
C ARG A 94 -2.96 -17.74 -4.07
N GLU A 95 -3.93 -16.92 -4.42
CA GLU A 95 -3.69 -15.50 -4.60
C GLU A 95 -3.82 -14.77 -3.25
N CYS A 96 -2.82 -13.96 -2.91
CA CYS A 96 -2.90 -13.14 -1.72
C CYS A 96 -3.89 -11.99 -1.98
N PRO A 97 -4.87 -11.79 -1.08
CA PRO A 97 -5.79 -10.68 -1.26
C PRO A 97 -5.04 -9.35 -1.37
N PRO A 98 -5.39 -8.49 -2.33
CA PRO A 98 -4.67 -7.22 -2.52
C PRO A 98 -4.60 -6.35 -1.26
N TYR A 99 -5.65 -6.34 -0.45
CA TYR A 99 -5.64 -5.53 0.77
C TYR A 99 -4.61 -6.02 1.79
N VAL A 100 -4.32 -7.33 1.81
CA VAL A 100 -3.30 -7.89 2.69
C VAL A 100 -1.92 -7.42 2.26
N VAL A 101 -1.65 -7.45 0.95
CA VAL A 101 -0.37 -6.98 0.41
C VAL A 101 -0.19 -5.50 0.73
N ALA A 102 -1.22 -4.69 0.52
CA ALA A 102 -1.17 -3.26 0.79
C ALA A 102 -0.90 -2.96 2.27
N MET A 103 -1.59 -3.67 3.18
CA MET A 103 -1.38 -3.49 4.61
C MET A 103 0.02 -3.89 5.04
N ALA A 104 0.50 -5.03 4.52
CA ALA A 104 1.86 -5.50 4.82
C ALA A 104 2.90 -4.51 4.34
N ALA A 105 2.74 -3.98 3.13
CA ALA A 105 3.66 -3.00 2.57
C ALA A 105 3.73 -1.74 3.43
N GLU A 106 2.58 -1.24 3.90
CA GLU A 106 2.53 -0.06 4.76
C GLU A 106 3.21 -0.30 6.11
N ILE A 107 2.95 -1.45 6.72
CA ILE A 107 3.53 -1.77 8.02
C ILE A 107 5.05 -1.91 7.91
N LEU A 108 5.53 -2.60 6.88
CA LEU A 108 6.97 -2.77 6.68
C LEU A 108 7.66 -1.43 6.41
N ALA A 109 7.04 -0.58 5.60
CA ALA A 109 7.58 0.75 5.32
C ALA A 109 7.65 1.61 6.59
N ALA A 110 6.65 1.52 7.46
CA ALA A 110 6.62 2.29 8.70
C ALA A 110 7.70 1.85 9.69
N HIS A 111 8.12 0.59 9.63
CA HIS A 111 9.12 0.03 10.54
C HIS A 111 10.52 -0.06 9.93
N GLU A 112 10.66 0.37 8.68
CA GLU A 112 11.96 0.43 8.02
C GLU A 112 12.70 1.68 8.48
N LYS A 113 13.81 1.51 9.14
CA LYS A 113 14.62 2.64 9.59
C LYS A 113 16.09 2.26 9.53
#